data_6339a12838b522978be0359f4585d680
#
_entry.id   6339a12838b522978be0359f4585d680
#
_cell.length_a   1.000
_cell.length_b   1.000
_cell.length_c   1.000
_cell.angle_alpha   90.00
_cell.angle_beta   90.00
_cell.angle_gamma   90.00
#
_symmetry.space_group_name_H-M   'P 1'
#
loop_
_entity.id
_entity.type
_entity.pdbx_description
1 polymer ?
#
loop_
_entity_poly.entity_id
_entity_poly.type
_entity_poly.pdbx_seq_one_letter_code
_entity_poly.pdbx_strand_id
1 'polypeptide(L)'
;ILHEAAHGVGVGTQNGWWTMLVNGSWTGPRANSVLQFWDNNTTAKMAGDSQHMWPYGINGAHEDNGSDALYMVQALIIQGLHEDGVAPTSGCFALPAYTFEHDDEVKYYIKNESASFGLTTSYLTVSGTSLKWKEATSVDVANDDNFAWYLSFDPVKQYYMFRNAGTGQYITYSNSTFKVATKTTPAATEKFHVMKGRKDIKVGSGTSATNVRGYWIMNVTNNN
;
A
#
# COMPACT_ATOMS: atom_id res chain seq x y z
N ILE A 1 -4.76 -9.94 -18.54
CA ILE A 1 -4.76 -9.35 -17.16
C ILE A 1 -3.81 -8.16 -17.09
N LEU A 2 -2.52 -8.30 -17.49
CA LEU A 2 -1.54 -7.21 -17.42
C LEU A 2 -1.92 -6.01 -18.27
N HIS A 3 -2.44 -6.23 -19.46
CA HIS A 3 -2.99 -5.18 -20.35
C HIS A 3 -4.11 -4.39 -19.65
N GLU A 4 -5.09 -5.07 -19.09
CA GLU A 4 -6.18 -4.43 -18.34
C GLU A 4 -5.70 -3.71 -17.07
N ALA A 5 -4.64 -4.23 -16.44
CA ALA A 5 -4.01 -3.52 -15.33
C ALA A 5 -3.38 -2.19 -15.77
N ALA A 6 -2.82 -2.10 -16.98
CA ALA A 6 -2.30 -0.86 -17.55
C ALA A 6 -3.40 0.21 -17.67
N HIS A 7 -4.60 -0.16 -18.12
CA HIS A 7 -5.76 0.74 -18.13
C HIS A 7 -6.15 1.17 -16.71
N GLY A 8 -6.06 0.27 -15.75
CA GLY A 8 -6.32 0.56 -14.33
C GLY A 8 -5.38 1.61 -13.73
N VAL A 9 -4.15 1.70 -14.21
CA VAL A 9 -3.17 2.72 -13.77
C VAL A 9 -3.16 3.98 -14.63
N GLY A 10 -3.96 4.04 -15.69
CA GLY A 10 -4.21 5.27 -16.42
C GLY A 10 -3.92 5.25 -17.91
N VAL A 11 -3.32 4.20 -18.46
CA VAL A 11 -3.09 4.07 -19.93
C VAL A 11 -4.43 4.09 -20.66
N GLY A 12 -4.63 5.05 -21.55
CA GLY A 12 -5.87 5.21 -22.30
C GLY A 12 -7.12 5.57 -21.47
N THR A 13 -6.98 5.88 -20.18
CA THR A 13 -8.11 6.15 -19.29
C THR A 13 -7.95 7.44 -18.48
N GLN A 14 -6.76 8.03 -18.44
CA GLN A 14 -6.47 9.23 -17.66
C GLN A 14 -5.97 10.38 -18.51
N ASN A 15 -6.27 11.59 -18.09
CA ASN A 15 -5.90 12.80 -18.82
C ASN A 15 -4.39 12.93 -19.02
N GLY A 16 -3.59 12.48 -18.05
CA GLY A 16 -2.13 12.44 -18.17
C GLY A 16 -1.64 11.62 -19.35
N TRP A 17 -2.34 10.54 -19.72
CA TRP A 17 -2.02 9.75 -20.90
C TRP A 17 -2.12 10.58 -22.18
N TRP A 18 -3.27 11.22 -22.40
CA TRP A 18 -3.52 11.97 -23.64
C TRP A 18 -2.73 13.26 -23.74
N THR A 19 -2.39 13.90 -22.61
CA THR A 19 -1.57 15.13 -22.62
C THR A 19 -0.11 14.86 -22.93
N MET A 20 0.42 13.71 -22.53
CA MET A 20 1.82 13.37 -22.74
C MET A 20 2.08 12.56 -24.01
N LEU A 21 1.05 12.06 -24.66
CA LEU A 21 1.14 11.38 -25.94
C LEU A 21 1.02 12.39 -27.08
N VAL A 22 2.13 12.83 -27.62
CA VAL A 22 2.17 13.84 -28.70
C VAL A 22 2.47 13.17 -30.03
N ASN A 23 1.55 13.29 -30.99
CA ASN A 23 1.66 12.65 -32.30
C ASN A 23 1.97 11.15 -32.23
N GLY A 24 1.33 10.45 -31.28
CA GLY A 24 1.53 9.02 -31.09
C GLY A 24 2.85 8.63 -30.39
N SER A 25 3.64 9.61 -29.96
CA SER A 25 4.89 9.36 -29.22
C SER A 25 4.78 9.86 -27.79
N TRP A 26 5.23 9.05 -26.86
CA TRP A 26 5.31 9.42 -25.44
C TRP A 26 6.41 10.44 -25.19
N THR A 27 6.10 11.50 -24.45
CA THR A 27 7.04 12.59 -24.18
C THR A 27 7.71 12.50 -22.81
N GLY A 28 7.20 11.67 -21.91
CA GLY A 28 7.73 11.49 -20.57
C GLY A 28 9.09 10.79 -20.54
N PRO A 29 10.04 11.25 -19.74
CA PRO A 29 11.40 10.71 -19.74
C PRO A 29 11.52 9.35 -19.04
N ARG A 30 10.68 9.03 -18.05
CA ARG A 30 10.84 7.82 -17.23
C ARG A 30 10.52 6.55 -18.01
N ALA A 31 9.34 6.47 -18.63
CA ALA A 31 8.97 5.33 -19.44
C ALA A 31 9.92 5.16 -20.65
N ASN A 32 10.29 6.27 -21.30
CA ASN A 32 11.26 6.22 -22.38
C ASN A 32 12.64 5.72 -21.92
N SER A 33 13.10 6.07 -20.73
CA SER A 33 14.38 5.57 -20.20
C SER A 33 14.36 4.06 -19.96
N VAL A 34 13.24 3.51 -19.48
CA VAL A 34 13.08 2.05 -19.33
C VAL A 34 13.18 1.37 -20.70
N LEU A 35 12.46 1.88 -21.71
CA LEU A 35 12.48 1.35 -23.06
C LEU A 35 13.88 1.41 -23.68
N GLN A 36 14.55 2.57 -23.57
CA GLN A 36 15.90 2.78 -24.08
C GLN A 36 16.91 1.83 -23.46
N PHE A 37 16.83 1.60 -22.16
CA PHE A 37 17.68 0.64 -21.47
C PHE A 37 17.41 -0.80 -21.93
N TRP A 38 16.13 -1.18 -22.02
CA TRP A 38 15.74 -2.53 -22.36
C TRP A 38 16.10 -2.91 -23.80
N ASP A 39 15.80 -2.01 -24.73
CA ASP A 39 16.07 -2.22 -26.16
C ASP A 39 17.53 -1.90 -26.57
N ASN A 40 18.35 -1.47 -25.61
CA ASN A 40 19.69 -0.95 -25.88
C ASN A 40 19.69 0.11 -27.02
N ASN A 41 18.70 1.00 -27.01
CA ASN A 41 18.49 2.03 -28.02
C ASN A 41 18.18 3.37 -27.36
N THR A 42 19.19 4.25 -27.27
CA THR A 42 19.10 5.55 -26.60
C THR A 42 18.13 6.54 -27.23
N THR A 43 17.61 6.26 -28.42
CA THR A 43 16.64 7.10 -29.13
C THR A 43 15.23 6.53 -29.15
N ALA A 44 15.03 5.32 -28.59
CA ALA A 44 13.73 4.68 -28.52
C ALA A 44 12.72 5.54 -27.76
N LYS A 45 11.50 5.58 -28.25
CA LYS A 45 10.37 6.24 -27.59
C LYS A 45 9.18 5.31 -27.56
N MET A 46 8.51 5.32 -26.44
CA MET A 46 7.20 4.71 -26.34
C MET A 46 6.24 5.33 -27.35
N ALA A 47 5.46 4.50 -28.01
CA ALA A 47 4.36 4.92 -28.86
C ALA A 47 3.02 4.54 -28.24
N GLY A 48 1.96 5.20 -28.70
CA GLY A 48 0.61 4.88 -28.25
C GLY A 48 -0.47 5.51 -29.13
N ASP A 49 -1.68 5.06 -28.90
CA ASP A 49 -2.90 5.67 -29.44
C ASP A 49 -3.81 6.17 -28.30
N SER A 50 -5.09 6.31 -28.56
CA SER A 50 -6.05 6.76 -27.53
C SER A 50 -6.21 5.78 -26.35
N GLN A 51 -5.82 4.52 -26.52
CA GLN A 51 -6.08 3.45 -25.55
C GLN A 51 -4.86 2.55 -25.25
N HIS A 52 -3.95 2.37 -26.22
CA HIS A 52 -2.92 1.35 -26.17
C HIS A 52 -1.51 1.95 -26.22
N MET A 53 -0.53 1.18 -25.75
CA MET A 53 0.89 1.55 -25.78
C MET A 53 1.72 0.52 -26.52
N TRP A 54 2.83 0.94 -27.12
CA TRP A 54 3.84 0.11 -27.79
C TRP A 54 5.27 0.61 -27.51
N PRO A 55 6.30 -0.26 -27.58
CA PRO A 55 6.19 -1.72 -27.51
C PRO A 55 5.82 -2.20 -26.12
N TYR A 56 5.67 -3.50 -25.96
CA TYR A 56 5.43 -4.18 -24.67
C TYR A 56 4.08 -3.91 -24.00
N GLY A 57 3.08 -3.42 -24.77
CA GLY A 57 1.72 -3.16 -24.24
C GLY A 57 0.91 -4.43 -24.01
N ILE A 58 1.27 -5.53 -24.65
CA ILE A 58 0.54 -6.81 -24.65
C ILE A 58 -0.94 -6.57 -24.99
N ASN A 59 -1.16 -5.81 -26.09
CA ASN A 59 -2.49 -5.39 -26.52
C ASN A 59 -3.32 -6.52 -27.12
N GLY A 60 -2.69 -7.66 -27.40
CA GLY A 60 -3.34 -8.86 -27.87
C GLY A 60 -2.52 -10.11 -27.61
N ALA A 61 -3.16 -11.26 -27.71
CA ALA A 61 -2.52 -12.54 -27.46
C ALA A 61 -1.28 -12.82 -28.33
N HIS A 62 -1.20 -12.19 -29.50
CA HIS A 62 -0.05 -12.33 -30.41
C HIS A 62 1.20 -11.55 -29.95
N GLU A 63 1.04 -10.59 -29.02
CA GLU A 63 2.15 -9.86 -28.40
C GLU A 63 2.65 -10.55 -27.12
N ASP A 64 1.92 -11.53 -26.62
CA ASP A 64 2.27 -12.29 -25.42
C ASP A 64 3.07 -13.54 -25.79
N ASN A 65 4.34 -13.56 -25.40
CA ASN A 65 5.22 -14.72 -25.58
C ASN A 65 5.37 -15.59 -24.33
N GLY A 66 4.63 -15.27 -23.25
CA GLY A 66 4.63 -16.00 -21.98
C GLY A 66 5.92 -15.89 -21.17
N SER A 67 6.81 -14.93 -21.50
CA SER A 67 8.08 -14.79 -20.77
C SER A 67 7.99 -13.82 -19.60
N ASP A 68 8.61 -14.16 -18.48
CA ASP A 68 8.74 -13.28 -17.32
C ASP A 68 9.44 -11.96 -17.68
N ALA A 69 10.36 -11.98 -18.64
CA ALA A 69 11.07 -10.81 -19.13
C ALA A 69 10.12 -9.80 -19.78
N LEU A 70 9.17 -10.27 -20.60
CA LEU A 70 8.14 -9.42 -21.20
C LEU A 70 7.25 -8.79 -20.12
N TYR A 71 6.82 -9.57 -19.15
CA TYR A 71 5.96 -9.09 -18.07
C TYR A 71 6.69 -8.09 -17.18
N MET A 72 7.97 -8.31 -16.91
CA MET A 72 8.80 -7.39 -16.14
C MET A 72 8.98 -6.05 -16.86
N VAL A 73 9.33 -6.05 -18.14
CA VAL A 73 9.54 -4.80 -18.87
C VAL A 73 8.24 -4.01 -19.01
N GLN A 74 7.11 -4.68 -19.24
CA GLN A 74 5.81 -4.02 -19.23
C GLN A 74 5.53 -3.33 -17.88
N ALA A 75 5.74 -4.03 -16.77
CA ALA A 75 5.52 -3.48 -15.44
C ALA A 75 6.41 -2.26 -15.17
N LEU A 76 7.69 -2.30 -15.56
CA LEU A 76 8.62 -1.18 -15.43
C LEU A 76 8.23 0.02 -16.29
N ILE A 77 7.74 -0.22 -17.51
CA ILE A 77 7.23 0.84 -18.38
C ILE A 77 5.99 1.48 -17.76
N ILE A 78 5.05 0.69 -17.26
CA ILE A 78 3.83 1.21 -16.59
C ILE A 78 4.22 2.05 -15.36
N GLN A 79 5.20 1.62 -14.57
CA GLN A 79 5.73 2.43 -13.47
C GLN A 79 6.34 3.74 -13.99
N GLY A 80 7.12 3.69 -15.05
CA GLY A 80 7.69 4.89 -15.68
C GLY A 80 6.62 5.84 -16.19
N LEU A 81 5.54 5.35 -16.79
CA LEU A 81 4.38 6.14 -17.22
C LEU A 81 3.71 6.82 -16.00
N HIS A 82 3.56 6.11 -14.91
CA HIS A 82 3.03 6.67 -13.67
C HIS A 82 3.92 7.80 -13.12
N GLU A 83 5.23 7.59 -13.06
CA GLU A 83 6.20 8.59 -12.62
C GLU A 83 6.28 9.81 -13.56
N ASP A 84 5.98 9.64 -14.84
CA ASP A 84 5.86 10.71 -15.82
C ASP A 84 4.58 11.53 -15.69
N GLY A 85 3.58 11.05 -14.94
CA GLY A 85 2.34 11.78 -14.67
C GLY A 85 1.06 11.11 -15.18
N VAL A 86 1.10 9.89 -15.70
CA VAL A 86 -0.10 9.06 -15.86
C VAL A 86 -0.50 8.56 -14.49
N ALA A 87 -1.14 9.42 -13.74
CA ALA A 87 -1.64 9.06 -12.42
C ALA A 87 -3.15 8.94 -12.49
N PRO A 88 -3.74 7.96 -11.82
CA PRO A 88 -5.18 7.93 -11.66
C PRO A 88 -5.61 9.16 -10.85
N THR A 89 -6.70 9.78 -11.26
CA THR A 89 -7.37 10.85 -10.51
C THR A 89 -7.83 10.35 -9.14
N SER A 90 -8.13 11.29 -8.24
CA SER A 90 -8.56 11.02 -6.86
C SER A 90 -9.48 9.81 -6.72
N GLY A 91 -9.13 8.86 -5.88
CA GLY A 91 -9.90 7.63 -5.63
C GLY A 91 -9.15 6.33 -5.88
N CYS A 92 -7.94 6.38 -6.39
CA CYS A 92 -7.11 5.21 -6.49
C CYS A 92 -6.66 4.68 -5.16
N PHE A 93 -6.55 3.37 -5.13
CA PHE A 93 -6.06 2.66 -3.99
C PHE A 93 -4.64 3.14 -3.65
N ALA A 94 -4.42 3.47 -2.41
CA ALA A 94 -3.07 3.51 -1.91
C ALA A 94 -2.44 2.13 -2.14
N LEU A 95 -1.21 2.11 -2.60
CA LEU A 95 -0.45 0.88 -2.71
C LEU A 95 -0.41 0.18 -1.35
N PRO A 96 -0.43 -1.16 -1.32
CA PRO A 96 -0.41 -1.89 -0.07
C PRO A 96 0.90 -1.67 0.69
N ALA A 97 1.00 -2.21 1.80
CA ALA A 97 1.97 -2.25 2.89
C ALA A 97 3.36 -1.62 2.70
N TYR A 98 3.98 -1.69 1.55
CA TYR A 98 5.30 -1.10 1.31
C TYR A 98 5.32 0.44 1.22
N THR A 99 4.17 1.10 1.31
CA THR A 99 4.10 2.57 1.49
C THR A 99 4.28 3.00 2.95
N PHE A 100 4.37 2.04 3.85
CA PHE A 100 4.61 2.27 5.27
C PHE A 100 6.06 1.91 5.59
N GLU A 101 6.89 2.92 5.76
CA GLU A 101 8.26 2.74 6.26
C GLU A 101 8.21 2.34 7.73
N HIS A 102 8.90 1.27 8.08
CA HIS A 102 9.00 0.78 9.45
C HIS A 102 10.41 0.31 9.73
N ASP A 103 10.72 0.22 11.01
CA ASP A 103 11.96 -0.33 11.56
C ASP A 103 11.60 -1.42 12.56
N ASP A 104 12.14 -2.61 12.40
CA ASP A 104 11.83 -3.78 13.23
C ASP A 104 12.27 -3.60 14.70
N GLU A 105 13.21 -2.68 14.96
CA GLU A 105 13.75 -2.40 16.30
C GLU A 105 13.01 -1.26 17.00
N VAL A 106 12.19 -0.50 16.30
CA VAL A 106 11.44 0.63 16.84
C VAL A 106 10.10 0.18 17.42
N LYS A 107 9.71 0.77 18.55
CA LYS A 107 8.38 0.60 19.11
C LYS A 107 7.37 1.51 18.45
N TYR A 108 6.29 0.93 17.97
CA TYR A 108 5.16 1.62 17.33
C TYR A 108 3.95 1.62 18.26
N TYR A 109 3.09 2.61 18.10
CA TYR A 109 1.84 2.72 18.83
C TYR A 109 0.67 2.79 17.84
N ILE A 110 -0.33 1.95 18.06
CA ILE A 110 -1.54 1.93 17.23
C ILE A 110 -2.57 2.84 17.91
N LYS A 111 -2.85 3.98 17.29
CA LYS A 111 -3.68 5.04 17.83
C LYS A 111 -5.00 5.14 17.08
N ASN A 112 -6.08 5.30 17.78
CA ASN A 112 -7.39 5.63 17.23
C ASN A 112 -7.76 7.06 17.64
N GLU A 113 -7.95 7.91 16.65
CA GLU A 113 -8.36 9.32 16.83
C GLU A 113 -9.69 9.64 16.16
N SER A 114 -10.44 8.63 15.70
CA SER A 114 -11.67 8.83 14.96
C SER A 114 -12.79 9.36 15.86
N ALA A 115 -13.07 10.64 15.75
CA ALA A 115 -14.25 11.26 16.38
C ALA A 115 -15.58 10.66 15.89
N SER A 116 -15.59 10.01 14.70
CA SER A 116 -16.78 9.40 14.13
C SER A 116 -17.29 8.19 14.93
N PHE A 117 -16.47 7.62 15.79
CA PHE A 117 -16.84 6.51 16.68
C PHE A 117 -17.08 6.96 18.14
N GLY A 118 -17.12 8.27 18.40
CA GLY A 118 -17.31 8.80 19.75
C GLY A 118 -16.15 8.47 20.70
N LEU A 119 -15.00 8.08 20.17
CA LEU A 119 -13.81 7.73 20.95
C LEU A 119 -12.95 9.00 21.12
N THR A 120 -12.54 9.26 22.33
CA THR A 120 -11.40 10.10 22.65
C THR A 120 -10.12 9.41 22.16
N THR A 121 -9.01 10.11 22.13
CA THR A 121 -7.72 9.53 21.76
C THR A 121 -7.46 8.26 22.55
N SER A 122 -7.43 7.12 21.88
CA SER A 122 -7.20 5.82 22.49
C SER A 122 -6.12 5.05 21.77
N TYR A 123 -5.40 4.24 22.51
CA TYR A 123 -4.32 3.39 22.00
C TYR A 123 -4.66 1.91 22.20
N LEU A 124 -4.22 1.11 21.23
CA LEU A 124 -4.37 -0.33 21.30
C LEU A 124 -3.40 -0.90 22.33
N THR A 125 -3.91 -1.63 23.31
CA THR A 125 -3.13 -2.23 24.39
C THR A 125 -3.51 -3.68 24.64
N VAL A 126 -2.67 -4.39 25.35
CA VAL A 126 -2.88 -5.78 25.77
C VAL A 126 -3.34 -5.82 27.23
N SER A 127 -4.35 -6.62 27.50
CA SER A 127 -4.82 -6.94 28.87
C SER A 127 -5.10 -8.45 28.93
N GLY A 128 -4.14 -9.21 29.49
CA GLY A 128 -4.16 -10.68 29.44
C GLY A 128 -4.03 -11.22 28.03
N THR A 129 -5.07 -11.85 27.50
CA THR A 129 -5.17 -12.34 26.10
C THR A 129 -6.05 -11.46 25.23
N SER A 130 -6.51 -10.33 25.74
CA SER A 130 -7.43 -9.44 25.05
C SER A 130 -6.73 -8.20 24.52
N LEU A 131 -7.12 -7.79 23.31
CA LEU A 131 -6.84 -6.46 22.76
C LEU A 131 -7.92 -5.48 23.26
N LYS A 132 -7.50 -4.30 23.68
CA LYS A 132 -8.41 -3.23 24.12
C LYS A 132 -7.94 -1.89 23.61
N TRP A 133 -8.90 -1.04 23.26
CA TRP A 133 -8.67 0.39 23.11
C TRP A 133 -8.77 1.04 24.47
N LYS A 134 -7.74 1.77 24.89
CA LYS A 134 -7.68 2.46 26.17
C LYS A 134 -7.33 3.92 25.95
N GLU A 135 -8.10 4.81 26.55
CA GLU A 135 -7.75 6.23 26.63
C GLU A 135 -6.46 6.38 27.44
N ALA A 136 -5.51 7.09 26.87
CA ALA A 136 -4.22 7.32 27.50
C ALA A 136 -3.57 8.58 26.93
N THR A 137 -2.72 9.21 27.71
CA THR A 137 -1.86 10.29 27.24
C THR A 137 -0.63 9.71 26.52
N SER A 138 0.05 10.52 25.73
CA SER A 138 1.32 10.08 25.10
C SER A 138 2.39 9.70 26.13
N VAL A 139 2.35 10.30 27.31
CA VAL A 139 3.28 9.99 28.43
C VAL A 139 2.95 8.61 29.03
N ASP A 140 1.67 8.31 29.27
CA ASP A 140 1.26 7.00 29.77
C ASP A 140 1.67 5.88 28.83
N VAL A 141 1.43 6.11 27.53
CA VAL A 141 1.75 5.15 26.46
C VAL A 141 3.26 4.92 26.34
N ALA A 142 4.08 5.95 26.47
CA ALA A 142 5.54 5.83 26.40
C ALA A 142 6.14 5.07 27.59
N ASN A 143 5.44 5.03 28.72
CA ASN A 143 5.88 4.38 29.96
C ASN A 143 5.31 2.96 30.19
N ASP A 144 4.44 2.46 29.32
CA ASP A 144 3.84 1.14 29.45
C ASP A 144 3.97 0.35 28.13
N ASP A 145 4.85 -0.63 28.13
CA ASP A 145 5.14 -1.49 26.97
C ASP A 145 3.96 -2.34 26.50
N ASN A 146 2.88 -2.44 27.26
CA ASN A 146 1.64 -3.07 26.79
C ASN A 146 0.95 -2.28 25.69
N PHE A 147 1.25 -0.99 25.51
CA PHE A 147 0.80 -0.19 24.38
C PHE A 147 1.72 -0.25 23.17
N ALA A 148 2.93 -0.74 23.34
CA ALA A 148 3.97 -0.71 22.33
C ALA A 148 4.01 -2.02 21.49
N TRP A 149 4.30 -1.88 20.20
CA TRP A 149 4.31 -2.96 19.24
C TRP A 149 5.59 -2.93 18.42
N TYR A 150 6.27 -4.05 18.28
CA TYR A 150 7.27 -4.27 17.26
C TYR A 150 6.58 -4.80 16.01
N LEU A 151 6.97 -4.24 14.86
CA LEU A 151 6.46 -4.66 13.56
C LEU A 151 7.57 -5.41 12.83
N SER A 152 7.27 -6.60 12.32
CA SER A 152 8.13 -7.29 11.37
C SER A 152 7.43 -7.41 10.03
N PHE A 153 8.16 -7.26 8.93
CA PHE A 153 7.63 -7.22 7.58
C PHE A 153 8.25 -8.30 6.69
N ASP A 154 7.41 -9.01 5.97
CA ASP A 154 7.84 -9.90 4.90
C ASP A 154 7.75 -9.17 3.55
N PRO A 155 8.89 -8.78 2.94
CA PRO A 155 8.89 -7.99 1.71
C PRO A 155 8.43 -8.77 0.48
N VAL A 156 8.51 -10.10 0.50
CA VAL A 156 8.09 -10.95 -0.62
C VAL A 156 6.57 -11.08 -0.66
N LYS A 157 5.96 -11.30 0.50
CA LYS A 157 4.52 -11.51 0.64
C LYS A 157 3.76 -10.28 1.11
N GLN A 158 4.47 -9.19 1.42
CA GLN A 158 3.93 -7.88 1.78
C GLN A 158 2.93 -7.92 2.94
N TYR A 159 3.27 -8.63 4.00
CA TYR A 159 2.49 -8.61 5.23
C TYR A 159 3.33 -8.22 6.44
N TYR A 160 2.66 -7.69 7.44
CA TYR A 160 3.20 -7.35 8.75
C TYR A 160 2.75 -8.33 9.82
N MET A 161 3.57 -8.46 10.85
CA MET A 161 3.23 -9.10 12.11
C MET A 161 3.45 -8.09 13.23
N PHE A 162 2.55 -8.05 14.19
CA PHE A 162 2.57 -7.12 15.32
C PHE A 162 2.84 -7.89 16.59
N ARG A 163 4.00 -7.69 17.20
CA ARG A 163 4.39 -8.31 18.46
C ARG A 163 4.39 -7.26 19.58
N ASN A 164 3.60 -7.48 20.61
CA ASN A 164 3.54 -6.58 21.76
C ASN A 164 4.87 -6.55 22.52
N ALA A 165 5.35 -5.35 22.86
CA ALA A 165 6.65 -5.17 23.52
C ALA A 165 6.65 -5.65 24.95
N GLY A 166 5.55 -5.47 25.69
CA GLY A 166 5.43 -5.85 27.11
C GLY A 166 5.21 -7.35 27.31
N THR A 167 4.39 -7.99 26.47
CA THR A 167 3.98 -9.39 26.65
C THR A 167 4.66 -10.38 25.71
N GLY A 168 5.24 -9.91 24.62
CA GLY A 168 5.78 -10.74 23.54
C GLY A 168 4.72 -11.45 22.68
N GLN A 169 3.45 -11.23 22.95
CA GLN A 169 2.34 -11.85 22.23
C GLN A 169 2.10 -11.17 20.88
N TYR A 170 1.63 -11.94 19.90
CA TYR A 170 1.25 -11.42 18.58
C TYR A 170 -0.23 -11.10 18.50
N ILE A 171 -0.59 -10.04 17.76
CA ILE A 171 -1.97 -9.85 17.32
C ILE A 171 -2.36 -11.05 16.45
N THR A 172 -3.50 -11.64 16.73
CA THR A 172 -4.06 -12.76 15.96
C THR A 172 -5.52 -12.48 15.63
N TYR A 173 -5.94 -12.92 14.44
CA TYR A 173 -7.34 -12.86 14.00
C TYR A 173 -7.87 -14.28 13.85
N SER A 174 -8.88 -14.62 14.62
CA SER A 174 -9.51 -15.93 14.62
C SER A 174 -10.98 -15.82 15.02
N ASN A 175 -11.85 -16.54 14.32
CA ASN A 175 -13.30 -16.52 14.55
C ASN A 175 -13.88 -15.10 14.56
N SER A 176 -13.54 -14.31 13.55
CA SER A 176 -13.98 -12.90 13.40
C SER A 176 -13.61 -11.98 14.57
N THR A 177 -12.60 -12.37 15.35
CA THR A 177 -12.18 -11.62 16.55
C THR A 177 -10.68 -11.39 16.54
N PHE A 178 -10.28 -10.17 16.89
CA PHE A 178 -8.90 -9.82 17.19
C PHE A 178 -8.58 -10.09 18.65
N LYS A 179 -7.47 -10.74 18.92
CA LYS A 179 -6.93 -11.03 20.25
C LYS A 179 -5.41 -11.08 20.20
N VAL A 180 -4.74 -11.37 21.29
CA VAL A 180 -3.30 -11.68 21.31
C VAL A 180 -3.07 -13.13 21.71
N ALA A 181 -1.99 -13.71 21.18
CA ALA A 181 -1.56 -15.06 21.51
C ALA A 181 -0.03 -15.16 21.51
N THR A 182 0.48 -16.04 22.35
CA THR A 182 1.90 -16.43 22.31
C THR A 182 2.12 -17.35 21.13
N LYS A 183 3.08 -17.01 20.26
CA LYS A 183 3.44 -17.77 19.06
C LYS A 183 4.95 -17.85 18.93
N THR A 184 5.45 -19.03 18.68
CA THR A 184 6.86 -19.26 18.29
C THR A 184 7.05 -19.05 16.81
N THR A 185 6.05 -19.43 16.01
CA THR A 185 6.04 -19.23 14.55
C THR A 185 4.67 -18.66 14.14
N PRO A 186 4.60 -17.40 13.69
CA PRO A 186 3.36 -16.80 13.22
C PRO A 186 2.78 -17.51 11.99
N ALA A 187 1.48 -17.78 12.04
CA ALA A 187 0.69 -18.36 10.95
C ALA A 187 -0.08 -17.26 10.19
N ALA A 188 -0.96 -17.62 9.27
CA ALA A 188 -1.77 -16.67 8.52
C ALA A 188 -2.65 -15.78 9.42
N THR A 189 -3.08 -16.31 10.56
CA THR A 189 -3.89 -15.58 11.57
C THR A 189 -3.14 -14.41 12.21
N GLU A 190 -1.81 -14.41 12.22
CA GLU A 190 -0.95 -13.35 12.75
C GLU A 190 -0.38 -12.42 11.66
N LYS A 191 -0.79 -12.59 10.40
CA LYS A 191 -0.27 -11.84 9.25
C LYS A 191 -1.29 -10.83 8.77
N PHE A 192 -0.85 -9.60 8.55
CA PHE A 192 -1.72 -8.48 8.23
C PHE A 192 -1.16 -7.63 7.10
N HIS A 193 -2.02 -7.19 6.20
CA HIS A 193 -1.73 -6.09 5.31
C HIS A 193 -1.98 -4.77 6.05
N VAL A 194 -1.07 -3.83 5.91
CA VAL A 194 -1.21 -2.45 6.39
C VAL A 194 -1.33 -1.56 5.17
N MET A 195 -2.48 -0.94 5.00
CA MET A 195 -2.78 -0.13 3.83
C MET A 195 -3.17 1.28 4.26
N LYS A 196 -2.72 2.27 3.52
CA LYS A 196 -3.16 3.65 3.71
C LYS A 196 -4.65 3.77 3.42
N GLY A 197 -5.39 4.41 4.31
CA GLY A 197 -6.83 4.60 4.15
C GLY A 197 -7.17 5.40 2.89
N ARG A 198 -8.33 5.11 2.29
CA ARG A 198 -8.80 5.78 1.07
C ARG A 198 -9.39 7.16 1.34
N LYS A 199 -9.91 7.37 2.55
CA LYS A 199 -10.56 8.61 2.95
C LYS A 199 -9.83 9.21 4.14
N ASP A 200 -9.79 10.52 4.16
CA ASP A 200 -9.34 11.24 5.34
C ASP A 200 -10.38 11.09 6.44
N ILE A 201 -9.91 10.92 7.65
CA ILE A 201 -10.72 10.98 8.87
C ILE A 201 -10.51 12.33 9.54
N LYS A 202 -11.59 12.89 10.06
CA LYS A 202 -11.55 14.15 10.79
C LYS A 202 -11.07 13.87 12.22
N VAL A 203 -9.95 14.49 12.59
CA VAL A 203 -9.36 14.39 13.93
C VAL A 203 -9.49 15.75 14.62
N GLY A 204 -9.99 15.75 15.85
CA GLY A 204 -10.28 16.97 16.61
C GLY A 204 -11.70 17.50 16.37
N SER A 205 -11.98 18.68 16.89
CA SER A 205 -13.31 19.32 16.83
C SER A 205 -13.22 20.80 16.46
N GLY A 206 -14.31 21.33 15.94
CA GLY A 206 -14.44 22.76 15.59
C GLY A 206 -13.43 23.18 14.51
N THR A 207 -12.91 24.39 14.64
CA THR A 207 -11.94 24.98 13.70
C THR A 207 -10.54 24.39 13.80
N SER A 208 -10.24 23.66 14.86
CA SER A 208 -8.97 22.97 15.08
C SER A 208 -8.96 21.54 14.51
N ALA A 209 -10.04 21.10 13.90
CA ALA A 209 -10.11 19.78 13.33
C ALA A 209 -9.27 19.69 12.06
N THR A 210 -8.45 18.64 11.97
CA THR A 210 -7.61 18.33 10.82
C THR A 210 -8.07 17.06 10.13
N ASN A 211 -7.83 16.96 8.83
CA ASN A 211 -8.07 15.74 8.10
C ASN A 211 -6.77 14.91 8.09
N VAL A 212 -6.86 13.68 8.58
CA VAL A 212 -5.71 12.76 8.64
C VAL A 212 -6.07 11.48 7.91
N ARG A 213 -5.15 11.00 7.10
CA ARG A 213 -5.30 9.72 6.46
C ARG A 213 -4.72 8.62 7.34
N GLY A 214 -5.59 7.81 7.89
CA GLY A 214 -5.21 6.68 8.73
C GLY A 214 -4.78 5.46 7.92
N TYR A 215 -4.58 4.34 8.61
CA TYR A 215 -4.21 3.06 8.03
C TYR A 215 -5.31 2.02 8.31
N TRP A 216 -5.47 1.09 7.37
CA TRP A 216 -6.25 -0.12 7.54
C TRP A 216 -5.32 -1.27 7.85
N ILE A 217 -5.65 -2.04 8.88
CA ILE A 217 -4.94 -3.27 9.26
C ILE A 217 -5.90 -4.42 9.00
N MET A 218 -5.60 -5.23 8.00
CA MET A 218 -6.47 -6.30 7.54
C MET A 218 -5.73 -7.64 7.60
N ASN A 219 -6.34 -8.65 8.23
CA ASN A 219 -5.75 -9.98 8.28
C ASN A 219 -5.72 -10.62 6.88
N VAL A 220 -4.63 -11.32 6.55
CA VAL A 220 -4.43 -11.93 5.22
C VAL A 220 -5.42 -13.06 4.89
N THR A 221 -6.08 -13.64 5.89
CA THR A 221 -7.12 -14.67 5.68
C THR A 221 -8.49 -14.07 5.38
N ASN A 222 -8.64 -12.76 5.56
CA ASN A 222 -9.93 -12.06 5.41
C ASN A 222 -9.96 -11.30 4.09
N ASN A 223 -9.88 -12.03 2.98
CA ASN A 223 -9.92 -11.49 1.62
C ASN A 223 -11.33 -11.13 1.12
N ASN A 224 -12.23 -10.67 2.00
CA ASN A 224 -13.56 -10.19 1.62
C ASN A 224 -13.69 -8.69 1.82
#